data_46b74793586b22ed276afd8b2d071b03
#
_entry.id   46b74793586b22ed276afd8b2d071b03
#
_cell.length_a   1.000
_cell.length_b   1.000
_cell.length_c   1.000
_cell.angle_alpha   90.00
_cell.angle_beta   90.00
_cell.angle_gamma   90.00
#
_symmetry.space_group_name_H-M   'P 1'
#
loop_
_entity.id
_entity.type
_entity.pdbx_description
1 polymer ?
#
loop_
_entity_poly.entity_id
_entity_poly.type
_entity_poly.pdbx_seq_one_letter_code
_entity_poly.pdbx_strand_id
1 'polypeptide(L)'
;MRRLVLAIATLCAFSFSLCLAAAQQDTNPPSPPQGQPKQDTDKDKEKQEKKDKKKKDKAKAQDPYDSAVFSQAVANNVLNDLRDGLEGHSQRLLLSAFDQDKMDGYLTFEDQIEAMMQRYDSFRVHFRISQSTIEGPKGVVLVDFDLEEVPRAGGAPIRRNGQVKFEMERGRKGWKIVDFSPRGFLS
;
A
#
# COMPACT_ATOMS: atom_id res chain seq x y z
N MET A 1 55.18 -4.16 0.31
CA MET A 1 54.64 -3.87 1.66
C MET A 1 53.43 -4.79 1.90
N ARG A 2 53.59 -5.71 2.86
CA ARG A 2 52.62 -6.75 3.23
C ARG A 2 51.46 -6.14 3.99
N ARG A 3 50.19 -6.44 3.63
CA ARG A 3 49.02 -6.15 4.44
C ARG A 3 48.23 -7.42 4.68
N LEU A 4 48.26 -7.79 5.83
CA LEU A 4 47.56 -8.59 6.79
C LEU A 4 46.09 -8.80 6.47
N VAL A 5 45.70 -10.06 6.29
CA VAL A 5 44.31 -10.55 6.21
C VAL A 5 43.90 -10.93 7.63
N LEU A 6 42.85 -10.30 8.15
CA LEU A 6 42.26 -10.69 9.42
C LEU A 6 40.91 -11.34 9.13
N ALA A 7 40.85 -12.67 9.23
CA ALA A 7 39.64 -13.45 9.19
C ALA A 7 39.05 -13.52 10.61
N ILE A 8 37.81 -13.03 10.77
CA ILE A 8 37.04 -13.28 12.00
C ILE A 8 35.83 -14.17 11.60
N ALA A 9 35.96 -15.43 11.96
CA ALA A 9 34.88 -16.39 11.93
C ALA A 9 34.09 -16.27 13.23
N THR A 10 32.84 -15.86 13.14
CA THR A 10 31.89 -15.91 14.27
C THR A 10 30.85 -16.97 14.00
N LEU A 11 30.99 -18.08 14.68
CA LEU A 11 30.09 -19.22 14.71
C LEU A 11 28.95 -18.91 15.69
N CYS A 12 27.73 -18.72 15.26
CA CYS A 12 26.56 -18.70 16.13
C CYS A 12 25.67 -19.90 15.83
N ALA A 13 25.74 -20.85 16.73
CA ALA A 13 24.80 -21.97 16.81
C ALA A 13 23.46 -21.48 17.37
N PHE A 14 22.39 -21.62 16.60
CA PHE A 14 21.03 -21.42 17.08
C PHE A 14 20.34 -22.75 17.30
N SER A 15 20.04 -22.97 18.58
CA SER A 15 19.31 -24.13 19.10
C SER A 15 17.86 -24.14 18.65
N PHE A 16 17.43 -25.24 18.04
CA PHE A 16 16.02 -25.54 17.78
C PHE A 16 15.33 -25.94 19.07
N SER A 17 14.32 -25.21 19.49
CA SER A 17 13.36 -25.64 20.54
C SER A 17 12.07 -26.10 19.86
N LEU A 18 11.85 -27.42 19.91
CA LEU A 18 10.61 -28.07 19.54
C LEU A 18 9.61 -27.88 20.68
N CYS A 19 8.51 -27.16 20.47
CA CYS A 19 7.35 -27.24 21.38
C CYS A 19 6.24 -28.05 20.71
N LEU A 20 6.06 -29.26 21.27
CA LEU A 20 4.91 -30.14 21.04
C LEU A 20 3.77 -29.66 21.95
N ALA A 21 2.63 -29.29 21.41
CA ALA A 21 1.41 -29.07 22.19
C ALA A 21 0.25 -29.89 21.63
N ALA A 22 -0.35 -30.63 22.51
CA ALA A 22 -1.32 -31.69 22.32
C ALA A 22 -2.70 -31.18 21.87
N ALA A 23 -3.36 -32.06 21.12
CA ALA A 23 -4.78 -31.96 20.76
C ALA A 23 -5.67 -32.18 22.01
N GLN A 24 -6.69 -31.36 22.18
CA GLN A 24 -7.87 -31.70 22.96
C GLN A 24 -9.11 -31.68 22.09
N GLN A 25 -9.68 -32.86 21.91
CA GLN A 25 -11.03 -33.07 21.37
C GLN A 25 -12.04 -32.80 22.48
N ASP A 26 -12.98 -31.92 22.26
CA ASP A 26 -14.21 -31.87 23.05
C ASP A 26 -15.39 -32.31 22.18
N THR A 27 -15.89 -33.45 22.58
CA THR A 27 -17.11 -34.08 22.09
C THR A 27 -18.32 -33.45 22.79
N ASN A 28 -19.26 -32.92 22.04
CA ASN A 28 -20.54 -32.46 22.57
C ASN A 28 -21.67 -33.38 22.09
N PRO A 29 -22.50 -33.93 23.01
CA PRO A 29 -23.62 -34.79 22.63
C PRO A 29 -24.90 -34.03 22.30
N PRO A 30 -25.84 -34.64 21.55
CA PRO A 30 -27.04 -33.99 21.04
C PRO A 30 -28.19 -33.95 22.05
N SER A 31 -28.92 -32.82 22.05
CA SER A 31 -30.16 -32.67 22.80
C SER A 31 -31.39 -32.96 21.94
N PRO A 32 -32.46 -33.57 22.49
CA PRO A 32 -33.67 -33.93 21.79
C PRO A 32 -34.73 -32.79 21.81
N PRO A 33 -35.80 -32.94 21.03
CA PRO A 33 -36.75 -31.86 20.72
C PRO A 33 -38.00 -31.92 21.63
N GLN A 34 -38.66 -30.78 21.81
CA GLN A 34 -40.14 -30.70 21.93
C GLN A 34 -40.65 -29.31 22.31
N GLY A 35 -41.66 -28.87 21.60
CA GLY A 35 -42.77 -28.09 22.16
C GLY A 35 -43.07 -26.77 21.50
N GLN A 36 -44.00 -26.78 20.49
CA GLN A 36 -44.77 -25.58 20.12
C GLN A 36 -45.87 -25.30 21.19
N PRO A 37 -46.30 -24.04 21.36
CA PRO A 37 -47.41 -23.57 20.54
C PRO A 37 -47.31 -22.08 20.10
N LYS A 38 -48.13 -21.79 19.08
CA LYS A 38 -48.37 -20.55 18.38
C LYS A 38 -48.84 -19.41 19.28
N GLN A 39 -48.40 -18.16 18.99
CA GLN A 39 -49.33 -17.00 18.97
C GLN A 39 -48.66 -15.78 18.35
N ASP A 40 -49.38 -15.24 17.44
CA ASP A 40 -49.35 -13.95 16.73
C ASP A 40 -48.60 -12.78 17.35
N THR A 41 -47.68 -12.18 16.56
CA THR A 41 -47.44 -10.73 16.54
C THR A 41 -46.68 -10.30 15.27
N ASP A 42 -47.46 -10.16 14.19
CA ASP A 42 -46.98 -9.67 12.89
C ASP A 42 -47.13 -8.14 12.76
N LYS A 43 -46.60 -7.34 13.66
CA LYS A 43 -46.67 -5.86 13.47
C LYS A 43 -45.39 -5.07 13.84
N ASP A 44 -44.41 -5.69 14.48
CA ASP A 44 -43.22 -4.92 14.91
C ASP A 44 -41.96 -5.13 14.03
N LYS A 45 -41.98 -6.07 13.08
CA LYS A 45 -40.83 -6.32 12.20
C LYS A 45 -40.67 -5.28 11.06
N GLU A 46 -41.72 -4.65 10.62
CA GLU A 46 -41.65 -3.70 9.48
C GLU A 46 -41.04 -2.33 9.85
N LYS A 47 -41.03 -2.00 11.14
CA LYS A 47 -40.47 -0.72 11.61
C LYS A 47 -38.97 -0.77 11.93
N GLN A 48 -38.42 -1.95 12.14
CA GLN A 48 -37.01 -2.16 12.42
C GLN A 48 -36.16 -2.27 11.14
N GLU A 49 -36.71 -2.95 10.11
CA GLU A 49 -36.01 -3.07 8.82
C GLU A 49 -35.86 -1.74 8.08
N LYS A 50 -36.78 -0.79 8.27
CA LYS A 50 -36.65 0.56 7.68
C LYS A 50 -35.63 1.44 8.41
N LYS A 51 -35.31 1.17 9.68
CA LYS A 51 -34.26 1.90 10.43
C LYS A 51 -32.87 1.40 10.08
N ASP A 52 -32.71 0.11 9.81
CA ASP A 52 -31.39 -0.47 9.50
C ASP A 52 -30.97 -0.18 8.04
N LYS A 53 -31.92 -0.09 7.09
CA LYS A 53 -31.63 0.38 5.73
C LYS A 53 -31.20 1.85 5.70
N LYS A 54 -31.78 2.70 6.53
CA LYS A 54 -31.40 4.14 6.57
C LYS A 54 -30.07 4.41 7.26
N LYS A 55 -29.54 3.44 8.01
CA LYS A 55 -28.19 3.51 8.63
C LYS A 55 -27.10 2.98 7.71
N LYS A 56 -27.44 2.10 6.76
CA LYS A 56 -26.50 1.55 5.78
C LYS A 56 -26.19 2.53 4.65
N ASP A 57 -27.08 3.46 4.33
CA ASP A 57 -26.87 4.47 3.28
C ASP A 57 -26.03 5.69 3.74
N LYS A 58 -25.67 5.78 5.04
CA LYS A 58 -24.80 6.86 5.56
C LYS A 58 -23.35 6.49 5.71
N ALA A 59 -22.96 5.25 5.47
CA ALA A 59 -21.57 4.83 5.36
C ALA A 59 -21.18 4.61 3.89
N LYS A 60 -21.49 5.57 3.00
CA LYS A 60 -20.64 5.79 1.84
C LYS A 60 -19.30 6.25 2.43
N ALA A 61 -18.37 5.31 2.54
CA ALA A 61 -16.97 5.64 2.74
C ALA A 61 -16.67 6.73 1.70
N GLN A 62 -16.43 7.96 2.18
CA GLN A 62 -15.91 9.02 1.32
C GLN A 62 -14.67 8.43 0.69
N ASP A 63 -14.64 8.40 -0.63
CA ASP A 63 -13.47 7.98 -1.39
C ASP A 63 -12.29 8.78 -0.81
N PRO A 64 -11.28 8.12 -0.20
CA PRO A 64 -10.18 8.84 0.43
C PRO A 64 -9.45 9.75 -0.54
N TYR A 65 -9.57 9.51 -1.86
CA TYR A 65 -9.07 10.39 -2.91
C TYR A 65 -9.85 11.69 -3.06
N ASP A 66 -11.13 11.70 -2.70
CA ASP A 66 -12.00 12.89 -2.82
C ASP A 66 -12.00 13.74 -1.54
N SER A 67 -11.20 13.36 -0.55
CA SER A 67 -11.03 14.17 0.66
C SER A 67 -10.52 15.56 0.30
N ALA A 68 -11.26 16.59 0.74
CA ALA A 68 -10.82 17.98 0.57
C ALA A 68 -9.55 18.29 1.37
N VAL A 69 -9.28 17.49 2.40
CA VAL A 69 -8.16 17.68 3.32
C VAL A 69 -7.12 16.59 3.10
N PHE A 70 -5.85 17.01 2.97
CA PHE A 70 -4.74 16.09 2.94
C PHE A 70 -4.64 15.29 4.24
N SER A 71 -4.34 14.01 4.12
CA SER A 71 -4.11 13.12 5.25
C SER A 71 -3.12 12.02 4.86
N GLN A 72 -2.55 11.35 5.86
CA GLN A 72 -1.69 10.19 5.60
C GLN A 72 -2.42 9.08 4.84
N ALA A 73 -3.72 8.92 5.03
CA ALA A 73 -4.54 7.97 4.29
C ALA A 73 -4.60 8.33 2.79
N VAL A 74 -4.77 9.62 2.48
CA VAL A 74 -4.72 10.14 1.09
C VAL A 74 -3.35 9.85 0.48
N ALA A 75 -2.27 10.19 1.19
CA ALA A 75 -0.92 9.93 0.71
C ALA A 75 -0.66 8.43 0.46
N ASN A 76 -1.10 7.56 1.37
CA ASN A 76 -0.99 6.11 1.20
C ASN A 76 -1.71 5.63 -0.07
N ASN A 77 -2.89 6.16 -0.39
CA ASN A 77 -3.62 5.76 -1.58
C ASN A 77 -2.87 6.14 -2.85
N VAL A 78 -2.37 7.38 -2.94
CA VAL A 78 -1.58 7.84 -4.09
C VAL A 78 -0.30 7.01 -4.26
N LEU A 79 0.38 6.70 -3.15
CA LEU A 79 1.58 5.87 -3.16
C LEU A 79 1.28 4.38 -3.47
N ASN A 80 0.10 3.88 -3.12
CA ASN A 80 -0.34 2.56 -3.53
C ASN A 80 -0.56 2.48 -5.04
N ASP A 81 -1.15 3.50 -5.68
CA ASP A 81 -1.28 3.54 -7.14
C ASP A 81 0.09 3.51 -7.83
N LEU A 82 1.06 4.24 -7.27
CA LEU A 82 2.44 4.22 -7.76
C LEU A 82 3.06 2.82 -7.62
N ARG A 83 2.92 2.18 -6.45
CA ARG A 83 3.37 0.81 -6.21
C ARG A 83 2.70 -0.17 -7.17
N ASP A 84 1.38 -0.13 -7.24
CA ASP A 84 0.59 -1.06 -8.05
C ASP A 84 0.90 -0.89 -9.55
N GLY A 85 1.20 0.35 -9.97
CA GLY A 85 1.69 0.65 -11.31
C GLY A 85 3.05 0.03 -11.61
N LEU A 86 3.99 0.09 -10.67
CA LEU A 86 5.31 -0.54 -10.79
C LEU A 86 5.18 -2.07 -10.79
N GLU A 87 4.59 -2.64 -9.74
CA GLU A 87 4.47 -4.10 -9.57
C GLU A 87 3.62 -4.76 -10.67
N GLY A 88 2.57 -4.05 -11.12
CA GLY A 88 1.72 -4.48 -12.24
C GLY A 88 2.33 -4.21 -13.61
N HIS A 89 3.55 -3.66 -13.67
CA HIS A 89 4.23 -3.28 -14.91
C HIS A 89 3.35 -2.40 -15.82
N SER A 90 2.60 -1.49 -15.21
CA SER A 90 1.62 -0.64 -15.87
C SER A 90 2.05 0.83 -15.83
N GLN A 91 2.72 1.29 -16.89
CA GLN A 91 3.12 2.70 -17.04
C GLN A 91 1.93 3.64 -16.84
N ARG A 92 0.79 3.32 -17.44
CA ARG A 92 -0.42 4.14 -17.34
C ARG A 92 -0.90 4.29 -15.89
N LEU A 93 -0.90 3.21 -15.11
CA LEU A 93 -1.33 3.26 -13.72
C LEU A 93 -0.33 4.06 -12.87
N LEU A 94 0.97 3.80 -13.04
CA LEU A 94 2.03 4.55 -12.38
C LEU A 94 1.92 6.05 -12.64
N LEU A 95 1.86 6.45 -13.91
CA LEU A 95 1.77 7.85 -14.30
C LEU A 95 0.47 8.51 -13.84
N SER A 96 -0.59 7.72 -13.61
CA SER A 96 -1.84 8.24 -13.09
C SER A 96 -1.73 8.80 -11.67
N ALA A 97 -0.72 8.43 -10.90
CA ALA A 97 -0.43 9.00 -9.58
C ALA A 97 0.13 10.43 -9.63
N PHE A 98 0.62 10.86 -10.79
CA PHE A 98 1.26 12.16 -11.01
C PHE A 98 0.32 13.15 -11.70
N ASP A 99 0.53 14.44 -11.47
CA ASP A 99 -0.18 15.53 -12.13
C ASP A 99 0.67 16.05 -13.31
N GLN A 100 0.27 15.68 -14.52
CA GLN A 100 1.01 16.05 -15.74
C GLN A 100 1.07 17.55 -15.99
N ASP A 101 0.07 18.31 -15.52
CA ASP A 101 -0.05 19.74 -15.76
C ASP A 101 0.79 20.56 -14.76
N LYS A 102 1.08 19.98 -13.59
CA LYS A 102 1.76 20.67 -12.49
C LYS A 102 3.18 20.19 -12.24
N MET A 103 3.51 18.98 -12.68
CA MET A 103 4.83 18.41 -12.48
C MET A 103 5.84 18.96 -13.50
N ASP A 104 6.85 19.67 -13.01
CA ASP A 104 7.93 20.15 -13.86
C ASP A 104 8.71 18.97 -14.47
N GLY A 105 8.91 19.05 -15.81
CA GLY A 105 9.62 18.02 -16.55
C GLY A 105 8.87 16.69 -16.68
N TYR A 106 7.53 16.71 -16.62
CA TYR A 106 6.70 15.50 -16.69
C TYR A 106 7.00 14.64 -17.93
N LEU A 107 7.16 15.22 -19.12
CA LEU A 107 7.47 14.45 -20.34
C LEU A 107 8.80 13.70 -20.23
N THR A 108 9.83 14.35 -19.70
CA THR A 108 11.12 13.70 -19.45
C THR A 108 10.98 12.56 -18.44
N PHE A 109 10.17 12.76 -17.41
CA PHE A 109 9.87 11.71 -16.42
C PHE A 109 9.10 10.54 -17.05
N GLU A 110 8.13 10.81 -17.92
CA GLU A 110 7.37 9.79 -18.66
C GLU A 110 8.31 8.92 -19.51
N ASP A 111 9.24 9.54 -20.25
CA ASP A 111 10.26 8.84 -21.04
C ASP A 111 11.17 7.97 -20.14
N GLN A 112 11.55 8.46 -18.96
CA GLN A 112 12.35 7.71 -17.99
C GLN A 112 11.61 6.48 -17.45
N ILE A 113 10.33 6.63 -17.14
CA ILE A 113 9.48 5.51 -16.71
C ILE A 113 9.33 4.48 -17.82
N GLU A 114 9.11 4.92 -19.08
CA GLU A 114 9.06 4.01 -20.21
C GLU A 114 10.36 3.22 -20.37
N ALA A 115 11.50 3.90 -20.35
CA ALA A 115 12.81 3.26 -20.43
C ALA A 115 13.06 2.28 -19.26
N MET A 116 12.63 2.61 -18.06
CA MET A 116 12.71 1.75 -16.88
C MET A 116 11.84 0.50 -17.08
N MET A 117 10.59 0.65 -17.52
CA MET A 117 9.68 -0.46 -17.80
C MET A 117 10.22 -1.39 -18.91
N GLN A 118 10.93 -0.86 -19.90
CA GLN A 118 11.57 -1.66 -20.95
C GLN A 118 12.81 -2.43 -20.46
N ARG A 119 13.52 -1.88 -19.48
CA ARG A 119 14.79 -2.45 -18.95
C ARG A 119 14.56 -3.59 -17.97
N TYR A 120 13.49 -3.54 -17.18
CA TYR A 120 13.20 -4.49 -16.11
C TYR A 120 11.94 -5.31 -16.41
N ASP A 121 11.92 -6.57 -16.01
CA ASP A 121 10.78 -7.48 -16.20
C ASP A 121 9.76 -7.36 -15.06
N SER A 122 10.22 -7.10 -13.87
CA SER A 122 9.36 -6.98 -12.70
C SER A 122 9.95 -6.07 -11.64
N PHE A 123 9.05 -5.52 -10.84
CA PHE A 123 9.35 -4.64 -9.72
C PHE A 123 8.71 -5.20 -8.46
N ARG A 124 9.37 -5.00 -7.31
CA ARG A 124 8.78 -5.18 -6.00
C ARG A 124 9.01 -3.93 -5.18
N VAL A 125 7.94 -3.39 -4.59
CA VAL A 125 7.97 -2.10 -3.93
C VAL A 125 7.49 -2.25 -2.49
N HIS A 126 8.34 -1.83 -1.56
CA HIS A 126 7.93 -1.62 -0.17
C HIS A 126 8.15 -0.15 0.19
N PHE A 127 7.17 0.44 0.84
CA PHE A 127 7.30 1.81 1.32
C PHE A 127 6.69 1.99 2.69
N ARG A 128 7.20 2.98 3.42
CA ARG A 128 6.65 3.42 4.70
C ARG A 128 6.71 4.93 4.78
N ILE A 129 5.58 5.57 5.04
CA ILE A 129 5.54 7.01 5.30
C ILE A 129 6.16 7.25 6.68
N SER A 130 7.28 7.96 6.72
CA SER A 130 7.99 8.34 7.95
C SER A 130 7.51 9.68 8.49
N GLN A 131 7.06 10.59 7.61
CA GLN A 131 6.54 11.89 7.98
C GLN A 131 5.46 12.32 6.99
N SER A 132 4.42 13.04 7.50
CA SER A 132 3.36 13.63 6.69
C SER A 132 3.01 15.00 7.26
N THR A 133 3.11 16.03 6.43
CA THR A 133 2.87 17.44 6.79
C THR A 133 2.02 18.14 5.74
N ILE A 134 1.46 19.30 6.10
CA ILE A 134 0.76 20.17 5.17
C ILE A 134 1.55 21.49 5.10
N GLU A 135 1.93 21.86 3.89
CA GLU A 135 2.67 23.09 3.60
C GLU A 135 1.89 23.95 2.59
N GLY A 136 1.08 24.88 3.12
CA GLY A 136 0.18 25.67 2.28
C GLY A 136 -0.86 24.80 1.57
N PRO A 137 -0.94 24.81 0.23
CA PRO A 137 -1.86 23.98 -0.54
C PRO A 137 -1.36 22.57 -0.77
N LYS A 138 -0.12 22.24 -0.35
CA LYS A 138 0.56 20.98 -0.60
C LYS A 138 0.51 20.05 0.60
N GLY A 139 0.30 18.77 0.33
CA GLY A 139 0.67 17.70 1.24
C GLY A 139 2.09 17.24 0.95
N VAL A 140 2.93 17.18 1.97
CA VAL A 140 4.32 16.75 1.85
C VAL A 140 4.50 15.49 2.66
N VAL A 141 5.02 14.43 2.03
CA VAL A 141 5.34 13.18 2.72
C VAL A 141 6.79 12.79 2.50
N LEU A 142 7.40 12.29 3.56
CA LEU A 142 8.70 11.68 3.54
C LEU A 142 8.51 10.16 3.65
N VAL A 143 9.07 9.41 2.72
CA VAL A 143 8.79 7.99 2.54
C VAL A 143 10.09 7.22 2.49
N ASP A 144 10.23 6.23 3.37
CA ASP A 144 11.29 5.23 3.25
C ASP A 144 10.85 4.24 2.16
N PHE A 145 11.63 4.14 1.10
CA PHE A 145 11.32 3.35 -0.10
C PHE A 145 12.35 2.24 -0.29
N ASP A 146 11.88 1.05 -0.61
CA ASP A 146 12.70 -0.09 -1.00
C ASP A 146 12.13 -0.64 -2.32
N LEU A 147 12.93 -0.54 -3.39
CA LEU A 147 12.58 -0.94 -4.75
C LEU A 147 13.53 -2.04 -5.20
N GLU A 148 12.99 -3.20 -5.51
CA GLU A 148 13.71 -4.31 -6.12
C GLU A 148 13.31 -4.43 -7.60
N GLU A 149 14.29 -4.47 -8.48
CA GLU A 149 14.16 -4.49 -9.93
C GLU A 149 14.80 -5.74 -10.50
N VAL A 150 14.07 -6.51 -11.32
CA VAL A 150 14.58 -7.69 -12.00
C VAL A 150 14.92 -7.34 -13.43
N PRO A 151 16.22 -7.34 -13.82
CA PRO A 151 16.61 -6.97 -15.17
C PRO A 151 16.09 -7.95 -16.23
N ARG A 152 15.54 -7.42 -17.33
CA ARG A 152 15.07 -8.23 -18.48
C ARG A 152 16.19 -8.98 -19.18
N ALA A 153 17.38 -8.42 -19.20
CA ALA A 153 18.58 -9.06 -19.77
C ALA A 153 19.09 -10.25 -18.94
N GLY A 154 18.43 -10.56 -17.81
CA GLY A 154 18.88 -11.54 -16.84
C GLY A 154 19.89 -10.97 -15.86
N GLY A 155 20.18 -11.74 -14.82
CA GLY A 155 21.07 -11.33 -13.74
C GLY A 155 20.38 -11.32 -12.37
N ALA A 156 21.13 -10.91 -11.35
CA ALA A 156 20.59 -10.77 -10.00
C ALA A 156 19.65 -9.56 -9.92
N PRO A 157 18.58 -9.62 -9.10
CA PRO A 157 17.76 -8.46 -8.81
C PRO A 157 18.61 -7.30 -8.26
N ILE A 158 18.29 -6.09 -8.70
CA ILE A 158 18.91 -4.86 -8.22
C ILE A 158 18.00 -4.27 -7.15
N ARG A 159 18.54 -3.92 -6.00
CA ARG A 159 17.79 -3.32 -4.90
C ARG A 159 18.26 -1.88 -4.67
N ARG A 160 17.30 -0.96 -4.69
CA ARG A 160 17.48 0.44 -4.33
C ARG A 160 16.66 0.75 -3.09
N ASN A 161 17.29 1.35 -2.10
CA ASN A 161 16.59 1.84 -0.92
C ASN A 161 16.98 3.30 -0.66
N GLY A 162 16.08 4.04 -0.07
CA GLY A 162 16.32 5.44 0.23
C GLY A 162 15.08 6.14 0.71
N GLN A 163 15.27 7.38 1.13
CA GLN A 163 14.18 8.24 1.52
C GLN A 163 13.82 9.16 0.36
N VAL A 164 12.52 9.19 0.03
CA VAL A 164 11.97 10.01 -1.05
C VAL A 164 10.94 10.97 -0.45
N LYS A 165 11.10 12.25 -0.74
CA LYS A 165 10.12 13.29 -0.43
C LYS A 165 9.15 13.40 -1.60
N PHE A 166 7.85 13.30 -1.35
CA PHE A 166 6.80 13.56 -2.33
C PHE A 166 6.02 14.80 -1.94
N GLU A 167 5.77 15.67 -2.91
CA GLU A 167 4.85 16.81 -2.80
C GLU A 167 3.58 16.49 -3.57
N MET A 168 2.45 16.65 -2.92
CA MET A 168 1.14 16.32 -3.49
C MET A 168 0.24 17.54 -3.44
N GLU A 169 -0.54 17.75 -4.49
CA GLU A 169 -1.56 18.77 -4.55
C GLU A 169 -2.91 18.19 -4.96
N ARG A 170 -3.98 18.86 -4.54
CA ARG A 170 -5.32 18.50 -4.96
C ARG A 170 -5.59 19.06 -6.36
N GLY A 171 -5.88 18.16 -7.29
CA GLY A 171 -6.36 18.47 -8.63
C GLY A 171 -7.87 18.20 -8.77
N ARG A 172 -8.36 18.24 -10.01
CA ARG A 172 -9.77 17.92 -10.33
C ARG A 172 -10.14 16.46 -10.07
N LYS A 173 -9.18 15.56 -10.12
CA LYS A 173 -9.34 14.11 -9.97
C LYS A 173 -8.77 13.58 -8.63
N GLY A 174 -8.76 14.43 -7.60
CA GLY A 174 -8.19 14.09 -6.29
C GLY A 174 -6.74 14.55 -6.12
N TRP A 175 -6.09 13.99 -5.11
CA TRP A 175 -4.68 14.31 -4.81
C TRP A 175 -3.73 13.59 -5.77
N LYS A 176 -2.71 14.30 -6.23
CA LYS A 176 -1.70 13.82 -7.18
C LYS A 176 -0.32 14.29 -6.76
N ILE A 177 0.71 13.52 -7.13
CA ILE A 177 2.11 13.92 -6.95
C ILE A 177 2.41 15.01 -7.97
N VAL A 178 2.92 16.15 -7.49
CA VAL A 178 3.36 17.27 -8.33
C VAL A 178 4.87 17.41 -8.35
N ASP A 179 5.56 16.84 -7.36
CA ASP A 179 7.01 16.79 -7.33
C ASP A 179 7.51 15.67 -6.41
N PHE A 180 8.75 15.21 -6.64
CA PHE A 180 9.44 14.28 -5.74
C PHE A 180 10.94 14.46 -5.80
N SER A 181 11.63 14.11 -4.73
CA SER A 181 13.08 14.22 -4.63
C SER A 181 13.67 13.07 -3.77
N PRO A 182 14.76 12.45 -4.21
CA PRO A 182 15.55 12.73 -5.42
C PRO A 182 14.87 12.19 -6.69
N ARG A 183 14.93 12.99 -7.77
CA ARG A 183 14.31 12.62 -9.07
C ARG A 183 14.87 11.33 -9.66
N GLY A 184 16.17 11.04 -9.48
CA GLY A 184 16.80 9.82 -9.98
C GLY A 184 16.40 8.54 -9.25
N PHE A 185 15.48 8.59 -8.28
CA PHE A 185 15.06 7.38 -7.57
C PHE A 185 14.17 6.48 -8.45
N LEU A 186 13.37 7.07 -9.33
CA LEU A 186 12.46 6.38 -10.26
C LEU A 186 12.96 6.50 -11.72
N SER A 187 14.25 6.35 -11.97
CA SER A 187 14.82 6.44 -13.33
C SER A 187 15.91 5.39 -13.56
#